data_445ced86e29de6de78d689fd7e0ebe23
#
_entry.id   445ced86e29de6de78d689fd7e0ebe23
#
_cell.length_a   1.000
_cell.length_b   1.000
_cell.length_c   1.000
_cell.angle_alpha   90.00
_cell.angle_beta   90.00
_cell.angle_gamma   90.00
#
_symmetry.space_group_name_H-M   'P 1'
#
loop_
_entity.id
_entity.type
_entity.pdbx_description
1 polymer ?
#
loop_
_entity_poly.entity_id
_entity_poly.type
_entity_poly.pdbx_seq_one_letter_code
_entity_poly.pdbx_strand_id
1 'polypeptide(L)'
;MYASSFTSLTINKGTCYAVFAYDIGWSINLEEVNRRITADKEPGRLRHKTRAPQYFEYRPVPLRLMQEGGSLAVGQYQSSPTVEVMVYDFGAVTITYRFALDGPFEGLVELSESLYENEPLLTESRMRVEQLVQTIHSSIERPKIAKEVEDYLIFSIESYSPPQVLPLWTSRETELAHVLRGERTPLADQEIQDATSCRISYGLEDAALIDWHSAVLFGKEMDDVRAVLEFANVELLEMRMLDEQLDTALDEGYEALTRKPRLLPLPGSHDKDTTYIAQLQVDGALLFERVTNTLKLLGDQYLARVYRLASQRFHLEAWDASILRKLETLESIYDKMSNRATTRRMEVLEWIIIVLIAVSIAVSFFPMGGH
;
A
#
# COMPACT_ATOMS: atom_id res chain seq x y z
N MET A 1 -9.88 9.97 47.18
CA MET A 1 -11.04 9.12 46.86
C MET A 1 -12.11 10.00 46.26
N TYR A 2 -11.95 10.39 44.97
CA TYR A 2 -12.98 11.07 44.18
C TYR A 2 -13.35 10.09 43.06
N ALA A 3 -14.41 9.31 43.29
CA ALA A 3 -15.09 8.63 42.22
C ALA A 3 -15.77 9.73 41.39
N SER A 4 -15.12 10.21 40.34
CA SER A 4 -15.79 10.97 39.30
C SER A 4 -16.77 10.02 38.66
N SER A 5 -18.07 10.23 38.90
CA SER A 5 -19.14 9.61 38.15
C SER A 5 -18.98 10.08 36.69
N PHE A 6 -18.23 9.34 35.89
CA PHE A 6 -18.22 9.54 34.44
C PHE A 6 -19.64 9.30 33.95
N THR A 7 -20.30 10.35 33.54
CA THR A 7 -21.58 10.24 32.81
C THR A 7 -21.34 9.35 31.60
N SER A 8 -22.12 8.29 31.44
CA SER A 8 -21.98 7.39 30.29
C SER A 8 -22.13 8.21 29.01
N LEU A 9 -21.12 8.14 28.15
CA LEU A 9 -21.12 8.82 26.88
C LEU A 9 -21.77 7.91 25.85
N THR A 10 -22.70 8.48 25.06
CA THR A 10 -23.40 7.76 24.00
C THR A 10 -23.08 8.38 22.67
N ILE A 11 -22.67 7.57 21.71
CA ILE A 11 -22.54 7.95 20.32
C ILE A 11 -23.94 7.97 19.74
N ASN A 12 -24.37 9.11 19.20
CA ASN A 12 -25.67 9.27 18.58
C ASN A 12 -25.62 8.95 17.09
N LYS A 13 -24.47 9.19 16.45
CA LYS A 13 -24.22 8.92 15.05
C LYS A 13 -22.74 8.82 14.76
N GLY A 14 -22.35 7.76 14.10
CA GLY A 14 -21.00 7.52 13.62
C GLY A 14 -20.95 6.35 12.65
N THR A 15 -19.76 6.12 12.10
CA THR A 15 -19.49 4.99 11.20
C THR A 15 -18.06 4.51 11.43
N CYS A 16 -17.87 3.22 11.61
CA CYS A 16 -16.57 2.58 11.52
C CYS A 16 -16.37 2.07 10.09
N TYR A 17 -15.21 2.39 9.52
CA TYR A 17 -14.75 1.91 8.23
C TYR A 17 -13.61 0.92 8.47
N ALA A 18 -13.79 -0.33 8.03
CA ALA A 18 -12.72 -1.33 8.00
C ALA A 18 -12.23 -1.42 6.56
N VAL A 19 -11.03 -0.90 6.32
CA VAL A 19 -10.39 -0.77 5.01
C VAL A 19 -9.39 -1.88 4.84
N PHE A 20 -9.42 -2.60 3.72
CA PHE A 20 -8.45 -3.61 3.32
C PHE A 20 -7.86 -3.20 1.97
N ALA A 21 -6.57 -2.93 1.92
CA ALA A 21 -5.85 -2.55 0.72
C ALA A 21 -5.09 -3.75 0.14
N TYR A 22 -5.15 -3.92 -1.18
CA TYR A 22 -4.53 -4.98 -1.96
C TYR A 22 -3.79 -4.43 -3.16
N ASP A 23 -2.60 -4.93 -3.45
CA ASP A 23 -1.96 -4.81 -4.75
C ASP A 23 -2.47 -5.93 -5.66
N ILE A 24 -2.94 -5.58 -6.85
CA ILE A 24 -3.50 -6.51 -7.84
C ILE A 24 -2.78 -6.50 -9.19
N GLY A 25 -1.72 -5.72 -9.34
CA GLY A 25 -0.92 -5.67 -10.55
C GLY A 25 -0.16 -4.36 -10.73
N TRP A 26 0.58 -4.24 -11.82
CA TRP A 26 1.49 -3.12 -12.07
C TRP A 26 0.80 -1.78 -12.32
N SER A 27 -0.28 -1.78 -13.08
CA SER A 27 -1.10 -0.60 -13.38
C SER A 27 -2.51 -1.00 -13.81
N ILE A 28 -3.46 -0.08 -13.64
CA ILE A 28 -4.86 -0.30 -13.98
C ILE A 28 -5.36 0.83 -14.88
N ASN A 29 -5.90 0.48 -16.04
CA ASN A 29 -6.56 1.43 -16.92
C ASN A 29 -7.96 1.75 -16.40
N LEU A 30 -8.08 2.82 -15.60
CA LEU A 30 -9.33 3.22 -14.94
C LEU A 30 -10.46 3.55 -15.94
N GLU A 31 -10.14 4.10 -17.11
CA GLU A 31 -11.14 4.39 -18.13
C GLU A 31 -11.75 3.12 -18.71
N GLU A 32 -10.93 2.09 -18.92
CA GLU A 32 -11.39 0.80 -19.40
C GLU A 32 -12.20 0.07 -18.32
N VAL A 33 -11.74 0.10 -17.05
CA VAL A 33 -12.50 -0.43 -15.90
C VAL A 33 -13.88 0.21 -15.84
N ASN A 34 -13.94 1.55 -15.90
CA ASN A 34 -15.19 2.29 -15.88
C ASN A 34 -16.13 1.88 -17.02
N ARG A 35 -15.60 1.72 -18.24
CA ARG A 35 -16.40 1.28 -19.40
C ARG A 35 -16.96 -0.13 -19.24
N ARG A 36 -16.15 -1.07 -18.71
CA ARG A 36 -16.54 -2.47 -18.50
C ARG A 36 -17.63 -2.60 -17.45
N ILE A 37 -17.41 -1.99 -16.27
CA ILE A 37 -18.37 -2.03 -15.16
C ILE A 37 -19.70 -1.35 -15.55
N THR A 38 -19.66 -0.31 -16.40
CA THR A 38 -20.87 0.35 -16.90
C THR A 38 -21.59 -0.49 -17.97
N ALA A 39 -20.84 -1.32 -18.73
CA ALA A 39 -21.39 -2.18 -19.78
C ALA A 39 -21.97 -3.49 -19.23
N ASP A 40 -21.43 -4.03 -18.14
CA ASP A 40 -21.96 -5.20 -17.43
C ASP A 40 -23.19 -4.80 -16.58
N LYS A 41 -24.30 -4.61 -17.28
CA LYS A 41 -25.62 -4.31 -16.69
C LYS A 41 -26.28 -5.56 -16.12
N GLU A 42 -25.61 -6.37 -15.33
CA GLU A 42 -26.34 -7.25 -14.43
C GLU A 42 -26.83 -6.43 -13.24
N PRO A 43 -28.17 -6.35 -13.00
CA PRO A 43 -28.69 -5.58 -11.88
C PRO A 43 -28.22 -6.24 -10.58
N GLY A 44 -27.36 -5.56 -9.83
CA GLY A 44 -27.08 -5.91 -8.45
C GLY A 44 -25.62 -5.97 -8.00
N ARG A 45 -24.60 -5.99 -8.89
CA ARG A 45 -23.21 -6.25 -8.44
C ARG A 45 -22.30 -5.04 -8.28
N LEU A 46 -22.34 -4.05 -9.15
CA LEU A 46 -21.47 -2.88 -9.07
C LEU A 46 -22.22 -1.60 -9.46
N ARG A 47 -22.27 -0.61 -8.57
CA ARG A 47 -22.86 0.70 -8.85
C ARG A 47 -21.77 1.77 -8.81
N HIS A 48 -21.70 2.56 -9.87
CA HIS A 48 -20.79 3.67 -10.00
C HIS A 48 -21.25 4.89 -9.19
N LYS A 49 -20.38 5.47 -8.39
CA LYS A 49 -20.60 6.74 -7.69
C LYS A 49 -19.52 7.76 -8.12
N THR A 50 -19.92 8.78 -8.86
CA THR A 50 -19.09 9.71 -9.65
C THR A 50 -18.39 10.81 -8.87
N ARG A 51 -18.32 10.82 -7.55
CA ARG A 51 -17.63 11.89 -6.80
C ARG A 51 -16.55 11.34 -5.89
N ALA A 52 -15.31 11.49 -6.32
CA ALA A 52 -14.17 11.56 -5.39
C ALA A 52 -14.31 12.82 -4.51
N PRO A 53 -13.73 12.84 -3.30
CA PRO A 53 -13.65 14.04 -2.47
C PRO A 53 -13.12 15.22 -3.29
N GLN A 54 -13.76 16.40 -3.18
CA GLN A 54 -13.51 17.55 -4.06
C GLN A 54 -12.12 18.16 -3.95
N TYR A 55 -11.35 17.82 -2.91
CA TYR A 55 -10.05 18.42 -2.59
C TYR A 55 -8.85 17.55 -2.96
N PHE A 56 -9.08 16.31 -3.42
CA PHE A 56 -8.04 15.44 -3.94
C PHE A 56 -7.99 15.56 -5.46
N GLU A 57 -7.03 16.27 -5.98
CA GLU A 57 -6.72 16.25 -7.41
C GLU A 57 -5.84 15.05 -7.75
N TYR A 58 -6.31 13.82 -7.48
CA TYR A 58 -5.71 12.64 -8.08
C TYR A 58 -5.77 12.74 -9.61
N ARG A 59 -4.66 12.49 -10.26
CA ARG A 59 -4.62 12.40 -11.72
C ARG A 59 -3.92 11.11 -12.12
N PRO A 60 -4.66 10.11 -12.58
CA PRO A 60 -6.12 10.05 -12.75
C PRO A 60 -6.87 9.84 -11.44
N VAL A 61 -8.10 10.34 -11.36
CA VAL A 61 -8.97 10.19 -10.18
C VAL A 61 -9.29 8.71 -9.94
N PRO A 62 -9.07 8.16 -8.73
CA PRO A 62 -9.43 6.78 -8.41
C PRO A 62 -10.89 6.49 -8.67
N LEU A 63 -11.18 5.29 -9.14
CA LEU A 63 -12.53 4.85 -9.44
C LEU A 63 -13.20 4.29 -8.20
N ARG A 64 -14.32 4.90 -7.78
CA ARG A 64 -15.13 4.45 -6.65
C ARG A 64 -16.28 3.61 -7.13
N LEU A 65 -16.39 2.39 -6.64
CA LEU A 65 -17.42 1.42 -6.98
C LEU A 65 -18.16 1.01 -5.70
N MET A 66 -19.43 0.61 -5.85
CA MET A 66 -20.21 0.03 -4.75
C MET A 66 -20.61 -1.38 -5.15
N GLN A 67 -20.17 -2.37 -4.37
CA GLN A 67 -20.58 -3.76 -4.51
C GLN A 67 -21.72 -4.07 -3.57
N GLU A 68 -22.78 -4.71 -4.07
CA GLU A 68 -23.82 -5.29 -3.23
C GLU A 68 -23.31 -6.62 -2.65
N GLY A 69 -23.54 -6.85 -1.37
CA GLY A 69 -23.16 -8.07 -0.66
C GLY A 69 -24.08 -8.28 0.54
N GLY A 70 -23.96 -9.40 1.20
CA GLY A 70 -24.63 -9.63 2.48
C GLY A 70 -24.01 -8.79 3.60
N SER A 71 -24.78 -8.48 4.64
CA SER A 71 -24.21 -7.94 5.87
C SER A 71 -23.39 -9.01 6.59
N LEU A 72 -22.20 -8.63 7.05
CA LEU A 72 -21.32 -9.47 7.85
C LEU A 72 -21.42 -9.09 9.32
N ALA A 73 -21.53 -10.09 10.18
CA ALA A 73 -21.59 -9.89 11.62
C ALA A 73 -20.17 -9.88 12.22
N VAL A 74 -19.87 -8.85 13.03
CA VAL A 74 -18.63 -8.76 13.82
C VAL A 74 -19.04 -8.42 15.26
N GLY A 75 -18.93 -9.39 16.17
CA GLY A 75 -19.49 -9.26 17.51
C GLY A 75 -20.99 -8.95 17.47
N GLN A 76 -21.39 -7.85 18.09
CA GLN A 76 -22.78 -7.36 18.08
C GLN A 76 -23.10 -6.42 16.88
N TYR A 77 -22.09 -6.07 16.09
CA TYR A 77 -22.23 -5.13 14.96
C TYR A 77 -22.47 -5.87 13.66
N GLN A 78 -23.16 -5.19 12.74
CA GLN A 78 -23.37 -5.71 11.39
C GLN A 78 -22.87 -4.70 10.37
N SER A 79 -22.15 -5.18 9.36
CA SER A 79 -21.71 -4.33 8.26
C SER A 79 -22.91 -3.88 7.40
N SER A 80 -22.73 -2.76 6.71
CA SER A 80 -23.62 -2.37 5.62
C SER A 80 -23.71 -3.50 4.58
N PRO A 81 -24.86 -3.72 3.93
CA PRO A 81 -24.99 -4.69 2.84
C PRO A 81 -24.24 -4.25 1.57
N THR A 82 -23.74 -3.03 1.53
CA THR A 82 -22.93 -2.51 0.42
C THR A 82 -21.50 -2.29 0.87
N VAL A 83 -20.56 -2.77 0.06
CA VAL A 83 -19.11 -2.64 0.26
C VAL A 83 -18.57 -1.61 -0.74
N GLU A 84 -17.75 -0.69 -0.27
CA GLU A 84 -17.10 0.30 -1.10
C GLU A 84 -15.78 -0.27 -1.64
N VAL A 85 -15.52 -0.06 -2.92
CA VAL A 85 -14.28 -0.46 -3.59
C VAL A 85 -13.66 0.76 -4.23
N MET A 86 -12.42 1.06 -3.91
CA MET A 86 -11.62 2.07 -4.62
C MET A 86 -10.61 1.36 -5.50
N VAL A 87 -10.42 1.85 -6.73
CA VAL A 87 -9.45 1.34 -7.69
C VAL A 87 -8.49 2.46 -8.05
N TYR A 88 -7.20 2.23 -7.85
CA TYR A 88 -6.12 3.17 -8.14
C TYR A 88 -5.39 2.76 -9.43
N ASP A 89 -4.92 3.73 -10.20
CA ASP A 89 -4.25 3.47 -11.49
C ASP A 89 -2.89 2.78 -11.36
N PHE A 90 -2.25 2.91 -10.20
CA PHE A 90 -0.94 2.30 -9.92
C PHE A 90 -1.01 0.84 -9.44
N GLY A 91 -2.17 0.18 -9.51
CA GLY A 91 -2.29 -1.25 -9.24
C GLY A 91 -3.00 -1.62 -7.95
N ALA A 92 -3.25 -0.66 -7.06
CA ALA A 92 -3.91 -0.92 -5.78
C ALA A 92 -5.44 -0.89 -5.87
N VAL A 93 -6.07 -1.63 -4.97
CA VAL A 93 -7.52 -1.55 -4.71
C VAL A 93 -7.78 -1.58 -3.21
N THR A 94 -8.82 -0.89 -2.74
CA THR A 94 -9.31 -1.03 -1.36
C THR A 94 -10.72 -1.58 -1.33
N ILE A 95 -10.99 -2.42 -0.33
CA ILE A 95 -12.30 -2.95 0.02
C ILE A 95 -12.66 -2.38 1.39
N THR A 96 -13.75 -1.60 1.48
CA THR A 96 -14.13 -0.92 2.71
C THR A 96 -15.50 -1.37 3.20
N TYR A 97 -15.53 -1.98 4.37
CA TYR A 97 -16.76 -2.33 5.10
C TYR A 97 -17.15 -1.20 6.03
N ARG A 98 -18.46 -0.98 6.19
CA ARG A 98 -19.01 0.09 7.03
C ARG A 98 -19.89 -0.51 8.11
N PHE A 99 -19.64 -0.12 9.36
CA PHE A 99 -20.42 -0.47 10.53
C PHE A 99 -21.02 0.80 11.14
N ALA A 100 -22.33 0.82 11.37
CA ALA A 100 -22.96 1.94 12.04
C ALA A 100 -22.51 1.97 13.52
N LEU A 101 -22.17 3.18 13.99
CA LEU A 101 -21.80 3.43 15.38
C LEU A 101 -22.94 4.20 16.05
N ASP A 102 -23.65 3.53 16.94
CA ASP A 102 -24.66 4.08 17.83
C ASP A 102 -24.61 3.32 19.17
N GLY A 103 -24.83 4.00 20.29
CA GLY A 103 -24.78 3.40 21.61
C GLY A 103 -23.60 3.84 22.48
N PRO A 104 -23.29 3.08 23.53
CA PRO A 104 -22.26 3.45 24.51
C PRO A 104 -20.86 3.57 23.86
N PHE A 105 -20.11 4.58 24.28
CA PHE A 105 -18.74 4.84 23.78
C PHE A 105 -17.79 3.66 24.04
N GLU A 106 -18.00 2.99 25.14
CA GLU A 106 -17.24 1.79 25.55
C GLU A 106 -17.34 0.66 24.52
N GLY A 107 -18.41 0.61 23.73
CA GLY A 107 -18.60 -0.35 22.64
C GLY A 107 -17.59 -0.20 21.51
N LEU A 108 -16.96 0.97 21.36
CA LEU A 108 -15.90 1.15 20.34
C LEU A 108 -14.69 0.26 20.58
N VAL A 109 -14.30 0.07 21.83
CA VAL A 109 -13.16 -0.80 22.19
C VAL A 109 -13.47 -2.24 21.80
N GLU A 110 -14.72 -2.67 22.06
CA GLU A 110 -15.18 -4.02 21.67
C GLU A 110 -15.16 -4.25 20.17
N LEU A 111 -15.64 -3.25 19.42
CA LEU A 111 -15.63 -3.34 17.97
C LEU A 111 -14.20 -3.31 17.42
N SER A 112 -13.33 -2.43 17.95
CA SER A 112 -11.93 -2.35 17.53
C SER A 112 -11.19 -3.67 17.73
N GLU A 113 -11.30 -4.26 18.92
CA GLU A 113 -10.73 -5.58 19.23
C GLU A 113 -11.29 -6.69 18.31
N SER A 114 -12.60 -6.66 18.04
CA SER A 114 -13.24 -7.68 17.18
C SER A 114 -12.89 -7.53 15.69
N LEU A 115 -12.48 -6.33 15.26
CA LEU A 115 -12.03 -6.05 13.90
C LEU A 115 -10.54 -6.30 13.72
N TYR A 116 -9.75 -6.28 14.80
CA TYR A 116 -8.32 -6.55 14.76
C TYR A 116 -8.06 -7.99 14.28
N GLU A 117 -7.22 -8.16 13.25
CA GLU A 117 -6.91 -9.45 12.65
C GLU A 117 -8.17 -10.33 12.36
N ASN A 118 -9.24 -9.70 11.86
CA ASN A 118 -10.51 -10.39 11.62
C ASN A 118 -10.45 -11.25 10.35
N GLU A 119 -10.10 -12.53 10.51
CA GLU A 119 -9.96 -13.52 9.43
C GLU A 119 -11.22 -13.67 8.54
N PRO A 120 -12.47 -13.67 9.06
CA PRO A 120 -13.66 -13.69 8.22
C PRO A 120 -13.76 -12.51 7.26
N LEU A 121 -13.49 -11.28 7.73
CA LEU A 121 -13.49 -10.09 6.88
C LEU A 121 -12.35 -10.11 5.88
N LEU A 122 -11.17 -10.55 6.31
CA LEU A 122 -10.00 -10.68 5.44
C LEU A 122 -10.27 -11.68 4.30
N THR A 123 -10.82 -12.85 4.63
CA THR A 123 -11.17 -13.86 3.62
C THR A 123 -12.21 -13.36 2.64
N GLU A 124 -13.24 -12.68 3.12
CA GLU A 124 -14.32 -12.16 2.28
C GLU A 124 -13.85 -10.98 1.41
N SER A 125 -13.03 -10.08 1.95
CA SER A 125 -12.44 -8.99 1.17
C SER A 125 -11.56 -9.53 0.04
N ARG A 126 -10.77 -10.57 0.31
CA ARG A 126 -9.95 -11.23 -0.70
C ARG A 126 -10.79 -11.87 -1.81
N MET A 127 -11.88 -12.57 -1.47
CA MET A 127 -12.80 -13.10 -2.48
C MET A 127 -13.37 -12.00 -3.39
N ARG A 128 -13.69 -10.82 -2.83
CA ARG A 128 -14.18 -9.68 -3.60
C ARG A 128 -13.12 -9.14 -4.55
N VAL A 129 -11.88 -9.04 -4.09
CA VAL A 129 -10.76 -8.64 -4.94
C VAL A 129 -10.56 -9.64 -6.09
N GLU A 130 -10.60 -10.95 -5.81
CA GLU A 130 -10.48 -11.99 -6.83
C GLU A 130 -11.61 -11.89 -7.88
N GLN A 131 -12.84 -11.66 -7.48
CA GLN A 131 -13.97 -11.43 -8.38
C GLN A 131 -13.80 -10.15 -9.21
N LEU A 132 -13.33 -9.08 -8.57
CA LEU A 132 -13.05 -7.82 -9.27
C LEU A 132 -11.97 -8.03 -10.33
N VAL A 133 -10.85 -8.66 -9.97
CA VAL A 133 -9.73 -8.94 -10.88
C VAL A 133 -10.19 -9.80 -12.07
N GLN A 134 -11.04 -10.80 -11.84
CA GLN A 134 -11.62 -11.60 -12.95
C GLN A 134 -12.42 -10.72 -13.92
N THR A 135 -13.19 -9.76 -13.39
CA THR A 135 -14.03 -8.86 -14.20
C THR A 135 -13.20 -7.86 -15.01
N ILE A 136 -12.13 -7.31 -14.41
CA ILE A 136 -11.31 -6.24 -15.01
C ILE A 136 -9.92 -6.72 -15.48
N HIS A 137 -9.68 -8.03 -15.57
CA HIS A 137 -8.36 -8.64 -15.83
C HIS A 137 -7.61 -8.00 -17.01
N SER A 138 -8.29 -7.75 -18.12
CA SER A 138 -7.67 -7.16 -19.32
C SER A 138 -7.35 -5.66 -19.18
N SER A 139 -7.85 -5.01 -18.14
CA SER A 139 -7.55 -3.61 -17.80
C SER A 139 -6.38 -3.48 -16.82
N ILE A 140 -5.83 -4.61 -16.36
CA ILE A 140 -4.70 -4.67 -15.41
C ILE A 140 -3.44 -5.10 -16.18
N GLU A 141 -2.38 -4.35 -16.04
CA GLU A 141 -1.06 -4.74 -16.51
C GLU A 141 -0.39 -5.67 -15.50
N ARG A 142 0.15 -6.81 -15.96
CA ARG A 142 0.79 -7.84 -15.11
C ARG A 142 -0.09 -8.23 -13.90
N PRO A 143 -1.33 -8.70 -14.10
CA PRO A 143 -2.27 -8.99 -13.04
C PRO A 143 -1.72 -10.06 -12.08
N LYS A 144 -1.61 -9.72 -10.81
CA LYS A 144 -1.16 -10.61 -9.73
C LYS A 144 -1.64 -10.05 -8.41
N ILE A 145 -2.51 -10.77 -7.70
CA ILE A 145 -2.94 -10.37 -6.36
C ILE A 145 -1.82 -10.72 -5.37
N ALA A 146 -1.31 -9.71 -4.66
CA ALA A 146 -0.32 -9.89 -3.62
C ALA A 146 -0.86 -10.75 -2.46
N LYS A 147 0.03 -11.33 -1.66
CA LYS A 147 -0.35 -12.06 -0.44
C LYS A 147 -0.62 -11.09 0.70
N GLU A 148 0.19 -10.07 0.76
CA GLU A 148 0.18 -9.01 1.74
C GLU A 148 -1.08 -8.17 1.57
N VAL A 149 -1.61 -7.74 2.70
CA VAL A 149 -2.79 -6.89 2.83
C VAL A 149 -2.48 -5.85 3.89
N GLU A 150 -2.84 -4.62 3.65
CA GLU A 150 -2.84 -3.60 4.69
C GLU A 150 -4.27 -3.31 5.11
N ASP A 151 -4.56 -3.52 6.39
CA ASP A 151 -5.85 -3.18 6.97
C ASP A 151 -5.74 -1.92 7.84
N TYR A 152 -6.80 -1.13 7.84
CA TYR A 152 -6.87 0.08 8.63
C TYR A 152 -8.29 0.36 9.09
N LEU A 153 -8.48 0.73 10.36
CA LEU A 153 -9.77 1.04 10.93
C LEU A 153 -9.96 2.55 11.11
N ILE A 154 -11.10 3.08 10.68
CA ILE A 154 -11.41 4.51 10.84
C ILE A 154 -12.75 4.65 11.56
N PHE A 155 -12.72 5.11 12.81
CA PHE A 155 -13.91 5.40 13.62
C PHE A 155 -14.30 6.85 13.45
N SER A 156 -15.33 7.15 12.64
CA SER A 156 -15.83 8.50 12.40
C SER A 156 -17.04 8.76 13.27
N ILE A 157 -16.92 9.67 14.25
CA ILE A 157 -17.96 10.04 15.22
C ILE A 157 -18.51 11.40 14.84
N GLU A 158 -19.73 11.43 14.30
CA GLU A 158 -20.39 12.66 13.84
C GLU A 158 -21.06 13.41 14.99
N SER A 159 -21.64 12.68 15.96
CA SER A 159 -22.30 13.27 17.12
C SER A 159 -22.38 12.32 18.31
N TYR A 160 -22.36 12.91 19.51
CA TYR A 160 -22.42 12.19 20.79
C TYR A 160 -23.12 13.01 21.87
N SER A 161 -23.57 12.37 22.94
CA SER A 161 -24.23 13.00 24.09
C SER A 161 -23.86 12.34 25.42
N PRO A 162 -23.86 13.09 26.54
CA PRO A 162 -24.04 14.54 26.63
C PRO A 162 -22.84 15.30 26.03
N PRO A 163 -23.01 16.55 25.60
CA PRO A 163 -21.91 17.40 25.18
C PRO A 163 -20.88 17.52 26.30
N GLN A 164 -19.61 17.38 25.97
CA GLN A 164 -18.52 17.48 26.93
C GLN A 164 -18.06 18.92 27.07
N VAL A 165 -17.69 19.33 28.33
CA VAL A 165 -17.09 20.63 28.58
C VAL A 165 -15.68 20.73 28.02
N LEU A 166 -14.94 19.60 28.05
CA LEU A 166 -13.62 19.45 27.44
C LEU A 166 -13.78 18.57 26.17
N PRO A 167 -12.94 18.77 25.17
CA PRO A 167 -12.91 17.87 24.01
C PRO A 167 -12.76 16.41 24.45
N LEU A 168 -13.47 15.50 23.78
CA LEU A 168 -13.44 14.07 24.09
C LEU A 168 -12.04 13.49 24.11
N TRP A 169 -11.21 13.90 23.17
CA TRP A 169 -9.81 13.46 23.09
C TRP A 169 -8.93 13.92 24.27
N THR A 170 -9.40 14.82 25.10
CA THR A 170 -8.72 15.22 26.34
C THR A 170 -9.34 14.57 27.57
N SER A 171 -10.67 14.41 27.58
CA SER A 171 -11.37 13.88 28.75
C SER A 171 -11.42 12.34 28.80
N ARG A 172 -11.18 11.67 27.64
CA ARG A 172 -11.25 10.21 27.47
C ARG A 172 -10.03 9.62 26.77
N GLU A 173 -8.87 10.17 27.05
CA GLU A 173 -7.61 9.80 26.39
C GLU A 173 -7.29 8.30 26.55
N THR A 174 -7.49 7.75 27.76
CA THR A 174 -7.28 6.31 28.02
C THR A 174 -8.21 5.42 27.18
N GLU A 175 -9.51 5.75 27.12
CA GLU A 175 -10.48 4.97 26.34
C GLU A 175 -10.17 5.06 24.84
N LEU A 176 -9.78 6.23 24.36
CA LEU A 176 -9.37 6.44 22.96
C LEU A 176 -8.10 5.65 22.63
N ALA A 177 -7.13 5.58 23.55
CA ALA A 177 -5.96 4.73 23.35
C ALA A 177 -6.32 3.27 23.21
N HIS A 178 -7.25 2.75 24.00
CA HIS A 178 -7.76 1.38 23.86
C HIS A 178 -8.45 1.15 22.51
N VAL A 179 -9.23 2.12 22.01
CA VAL A 179 -9.85 2.03 20.66
C VAL A 179 -8.77 2.02 19.59
N LEU A 180 -7.77 2.91 19.70
CA LEU A 180 -6.70 3.05 18.71
C LEU A 180 -5.80 1.81 18.65
N ARG A 181 -5.58 1.14 19.78
CA ARG A 181 -4.78 -0.10 19.86
C ARG A 181 -5.57 -1.37 19.60
N GLY A 182 -6.91 -1.34 19.62
CA GLY A 182 -7.75 -2.52 19.52
C GLY A 182 -7.58 -3.49 20.69
N GLU A 183 -7.28 -2.97 21.88
CA GLU A 183 -6.87 -3.79 23.03
C GLU A 183 -7.61 -3.39 24.32
N ARG A 184 -8.09 -4.37 25.08
CA ARG A 184 -8.78 -4.15 26.38
C ARG A 184 -7.87 -4.26 27.59
N THR A 185 -6.68 -4.84 27.43
CA THR A 185 -5.74 -4.94 28.56
C THR A 185 -5.29 -3.55 29.02
N PRO A 186 -5.05 -3.34 30.33
CA PRO A 186 -4.61 -2.04 30.82
C PRO A 186 -3.32 -1.59 30.13
N LEU A 187 -3.35 -0.40 29.52
CA LEU A 187 -2.18 0.22 28.89
C LEU A 187 -1.37 1.02 29.90
N ALA A 188 -0.06 1.05 29.75
CA ALA A 188 0.81 1.93 30.51
C ALA A 188 0.57 3.40 30.09
N ASP A 189 0.81 4.35 31.00
CA ASP A 189 0.66 5.78 30.71
C ASP A 189 1.44 6.22 29.46
N GLN A 190 2.60 5.63 29.21
CA GLN A 190 3.42 5.91 28.03
C GLN A 190 2.74 5.46 26.75
N GLU A 191 2.10 4.28 26.75
CA GLU A 191 1.35 3.76 25.58
C GLU A 191 0.10 4.60 25.31
N ILE A 192 -0.61 5.05 26.35
CA ILE A 192 -1.75 5.95 26.21
C ILE A 192 -1.31 7.26 25.53
N GLN A 193 -0.20 7.85 26.00
CA GLN A 193 0.36 9.05 25.43
C GLN A 193 0.84 8.85 23.99
N ASP A 194 1.49 7.73 23.69
CA ASP A 194 1.96 7.42 22.36
C ASP A 194 0.79 7.25 21.38
N ALA A 195 -0.20 6.42 21.72
CA ALA A 195 -1.37 6.17 20.88
C ALA A 195 -2.16 7.45 20.55
N THR A 196 -2.21 8.42 21.48
CA THR A 196 -2.98 9.67 21.34
C THR A 196 -2.13 10.88 20.94
N SER A 197 -0.82 10.69 20.71
CA SER A 197 0.13 11.77 20.40
C SER A 197 -0.09 12.40 19.03
N CYS A 198 -0.38 11.57 18.01
CA CYS A 198 -0.63 12.02 16.65
C CYS A 198 -2.07 12.50 16.48
N ARG A 199 -2.29 13.77 16.79
CA ARG A 199 -3.63 14.39 16.72
C ARG A 199 -3.59 15.75 16.05
N ILE A 200 -4.69 16.10 15.38
CA ILE A 200 -4.89 17.37 14.72
C ILE A 200 -6.36 17.80 14.80
N SER A 201 -6.59 19.09 14.95
CA SER A 201 -7.93 19.72 14.87
C SER A 201 -7.83 20.92 13.94
N TYR A 202 -8.92 21.20 13.22
CA TYR A 202 -9.09 22.44 12.47
C TYR A 202 -9.91 23.44 13.27
N GLY A 203 -11.03 22.99 13.83
CA GLY A 203 -11.92 23.77 14.67
C GLY A 203 -11.93 23.31 16.13
N LEU A 204 -12.96 23.73 16.87
CA LEU A 204 -13.15 23.36 18.27
C LEU A 204 -13.90 22.03 18.45
N GLU A 205 -14.64 21.61 17.43
CA GLU A 205 -15.54 20.45 17.47
C GLU A 205 -15.05 19.28 16.63
N ASP A 206 -13.93 19.45 15.92
CA ASP A 206 -13.36 18.42 15.06
C ASP A 206 -11.96 18.01 15.55
N ALA A 207 -11.64 16.75 15.39
CA ALA A 207 -10.31 16.22 15.62
C ALA A 207 -10.08 14.92 14.84
N ALA A 208 -8.83 14.66 14.50
CA ALA A 208 -8.35 13.38 14.03
C ALA A 208 -7.23 12.90 14.96
N LEU A 209 -7.39 11.72 15.55
CA LEU A 209 -6.37 10.97 16.26
C LEU A 209 -5.95 9.82 15.36
N ILE A 210 -4.67 9.69 15.09
CA ILE A 210 -4.13 8.78 14.08
C ILE A 210 -3.11 7.87 14.74
N ASP A 211 -3.35 6.56 14.68
CA ASP A 211 -2.39 5.57 15.14
C ASP A 211 -2.02 4.63 13.97
N TRP A 212 -1.11 3.70 14.19
CA TRP A 212 -0.57 2.81 13.16
C TRP A 212 -1.60 1.81 12.60
N HIS A 213 -2.60 1.42 13.36
CA HIS A 213 -3.63 0.45 12.96
C HIS A 213 -5.02 1.09 12.79
N SER A 214 -5.28 2.20 13.48
CA SER A 214 -6.59 2.83 13.41
C SER A 214 -6.54 4.35 13.62
N ALA A 215 -7.65 5.01 13.27
CA ALA A 215 -7.87 6.42 13.56
C ALA A 215 -9.27 6.66 14.15
N VAL A 216 -9.37 7.67 15.01
CA VAL A 216 -10.64 8.17 15.51
C VAL A 216 -10.82 9.60 15.04
N LEU A 217 -11.92 9.84 14.31
CA LEU A 217 -12.28 11.12 13.75
C LEU A 217 -13.51 11.67 14.47
N PHE A 218 -13.45 12.91 14.89
CA PHE A 218 -14.59 13.65 15.44
C PHE A 218 -14.96 14.77 14.47
N GLY A 219 -16.24 14.89 14.15
CA GLY A 219 -16.75 15.93 13.27
C GLY A 219 -17.76 15.45 12.25
N LYS A 220 -18.53 16.40 11.68
CA LYS A 220 -19.61 16.07 10.73
C LYS A 220 -19.15 15.83 9.30
N GLU A 221 -18.02 16.44 8.90
CA GLU A 221 -17.52 16.46 7.52
C GLU A 221 -16.08 15.93 7.51
N MET A 222 -15.90 14.65 7.85
CA MET A 222 -14.57 14.02 7.94
C MET A 222 -14.24 13.11 6.75
N ASP A 223 -15.06 13.14 5.69
CA ASP A 223 -14.85 12.29 4.51
C ASP A 223 -13.52 12.54 3.81
N ASP A 224 -13.07 13.81 3.74
CA ASP A 224 -11.79 14.15 3.12
C ASP A 224 -10.61 13.67 3.98
N VAL A 225 -10.72 13.79 5.32
CA VAL A 225 -9.72 13.25 6.26
C VAL A 225 -9.66 11.73 6.14
N ARG A 226 -10.81 11.05 6.07
CA ARG A 226 -10.90 9.61 5.84
C ARG A 226 -10.17 9.22 4.55
N ALA A 227 -10.42 9.92 3.47
CA ALA A 227 -9.80 9.63 2.18
C ALA A 227 -8.26 9.80 2.21
N VAL A 228 -7.74 10.79 2.97
CA VAL A 228 -6.29 10.93 3.19
C VAL A 228 -5.71 9.73 3.93
N LEU A 229 -6.40 9.24 4.97
CA LEU A 229 -5.95 8.09 5.75
C LEU A 229 -6.00 6.80 4.94
N GLU A 230 -7.09 6.57 4.17
CA GLU A 230 -7.19 5.44 3.24
C GLU A 230 -6.05 5.45 2.22
N PHE A 231 -5.72 6.63 1.68
CA PHE A 231 -4.61 6.76 0.76
C PHE A 231 -3.26 6.46 1.42
N ALA A 232 -3.00 7.00 2.61
CA ALA A 232 -1.75 6.74 3.33
C ALA A 232 -1.57 5.25 3.65
N ASN A 233 -2.67 4.53 3.93
CA ASN A 233 -2.66 3.07 4.11
C ASN A 233 -2.33 2.32 2.81
N VAL A 234 -2.87 2.76 1.67
CA VAL A 234 -2.53 2.21 0.35
C VAL A 234 -1.06 2.48 0.02
N GLU A 235 -0.57 3.68 0.32
CA GLU A 235 0.85 4.03 0.13
C GLU A 235 1.77 3.13 0.96
N LEU A 236 1.41 2.84 2.21
CA LEU A 236 2.14 1.89 3.06
C LEU A 236 2.20 0.50 2.42
N LEU A 237 1.08 -0.01 1.89
CA LEU A 237 1.05 -1.27 1.16
C LEU A 237 2.05 -1.27 0.00
N GLU A 238 1.99 -0.26 -0.86
CA GLU A 238 2.85 -0.14 -2.05
C GLU A 238 4.34 -0.07 -1.67
N MET A 239 4.67 0.70 -0.62
CA MET A 239 6.05 0.79 -0.13
C MET A 239 6.55 -0.55 0.39
N ARG A 240 5.74 -1.30 1.15
CA ARG A 240 6.11 -2.63 1.65
C ARG A 240 6.27 -3.64 0.51
N MET A 241 5.36 -3.62 -0.46
CA MET A 241 5.45 -4.47 -1.65
C MET A 241 6.70 -4.19 -2.47
N LEU A 242 7.01 -2.91 -2.68
CA LEU A 242 8.21 -2.51 -3.41
C LEU A 242 9.49 -2.89 -2.66
N ASP A 243 9.52 -2.70 -1.34
CA ASP A 243 10.65 -3.08 -0.49
C ASP A 243 10.96 -4.59 -0.59
N GLU A 244 9.93 -5.45 -0.55
CA GLU A 244 10.08 -6.91 -0.71
C GLU A 244 10.54 -7.30 -2.13
N GLN A 245 10.00 -6.64 -3.15
CA GLN A 245 10.44 -6.86 -4.55
C GLN A 245 11.91 -6.49 -4.74
N LEU A 246 12.34 -5.37 -4.13
CA LEU A 246 13.74 -4.95 -4.19
C LEU A 246 14.67 -5.89 -3.40
N ASP A 247 14.24 -6.43 -2.26
CA ASP A 247 15.01 -7.44 -1.54
C ASP A 247 15.23 -8.69 -2.39
N THR A 248 14.18 -9.20 -3.03
CA THR A 248 14.26 -10.32 -3.96
C THR A 248 15.25 -10.02 -5.11
N ALA A 249 15.14 -8.82 -5.69
CA ALA A 249 16.02 -8.39 -6.78
C ALA A 249 17.49 -8.27 -6.35
N LEU A 250 17.74 -7.78 -5.13
CA LEU A 250 19.08 -7.68 -4.55
C LEU A 250 19.70 -9.06 -4.32
N ASP A 251 18.93 -10.01 -3.78
CA ASP A 251 19.38 -11.39 -3.56
C ASP A 251 19.74 -12.07 -4.88
N GLU A 252 18.87 -11.98 -5.90
CA GLU A 252 19.13 -12.52 -7.24
C GLU A 252 20.35 -11.86 -7.90
N GLY A 253 20.49 -10.54 -7.76
CA GLY A 253 21.65 -9.80 -8.25
C GLY A 253 22.96 -10.21 -7.57
N TYR A 254 22.91 -10.44 -6.27
CA TYR A 254 24.07 -10.91 -5.50
C TYR A 254 24.48 -12.33 -5.88
N GLU A 255 23.50 -13.23 -6.07
CA GLU A 255 23.75 -14.57 -6.58
C GLU A 255 24.39 -14.54 -7.98
N ALA A 256 23.87 -13.70 -8.88
CA ALA A 256 24.41 -13.56 -10.22
C ALA A 256 25.86 -13.06 -10.21
N LEU A 257 26.21 -12.13 -9.30
CA LEU A 257 27.57 -11.65 -9.11
C LEU A 257 28.52 -12.71 -8.54
N THR A 258 28.04 -13.61 -7.67
CA THR A 258 28.88 -14.62 -6.97
C THR A 258 29.02 -15.91 -7.73
N ARG A 259 28.17 -16.19 -8.73
CA ARG A 259 28.28 -17.39 -9.59
C ARG A 259 29.65 -17.49 -10.22
N LYS A 260 30.31 -18.63 -10.02
CA LYS A 260 31.59 -18.92 -10.66
C LYS A 260 31.41 -18.95 -12.19
N PRO A 261 32.36 -18.34 -12.93
CA PRO A 261 32.28 -18.33 -14.38
C PRO A 261 32.31 -19.75 -14.93
N ARG A 262 31.35 -20.12 -15.79
CA ARG A 262 31.44 -21.34 -16.59
C ARG A 262 32.59 -21.21 -17.58
N LEU A 263 33.35 -22.28 -17.75
CA LEU A 263 34.54 -22.36 -18.63
C LEU A 263 34.21 -22.10 -20.12
N LEU A 264 32.96 -22.27 -20.54
CA LEU A 264 32.46 -21.92 -21.88
C LEU A 264 31.22 -21.03 -21.72
N PRO A 265 31.34 -19.75 -22.04
CA PRO A 265 30.18 -18.85 -22.02
C PRO A 265 29.26 -19.19 -23.19
N LEU A 266 28.06 -19.69 -22.90
CA LEU A 266 26.99 -19.72 -23.88
C LEU A 266 26.61 -18.27 -24.18
N PRO A 267 26.61 -17.84 -25.47
CA PRO A 267 26.21 -16.48 -25.81
C PRO A 267 24.77 -16.22 -25.35
N GLY A 268 24.57 -15.17 -24.54
CA GLY A 268 23.25 -14.66 -24.14
C GLY A 268 22.77 -15.02 -22.73
N SER A 269 23.48 -15.82 -21.91
CA SER A 269 23.02 -16.15 -20.55
C SER A 269 23.19 -14.99 -19.55
N HIS A 270 24.23 -14.17 -19.69
CA HIS A 270 24.48 -13.01 -18.83
C HIS A 270 23.67 -11.77 -19.24
N ASP A 271 23.30 -11.64 -20.50
CA ASP A 271 22.48 -10.51 -20.97
C ASP A 271 21.06 -10.56 -20.39
N LYS A 272 20.54 -11.76 -20.09
CA LYS A 272 19.21 -11.91 -19.48
C LYS A 272 19.16 -11.44 -18.02
N ASP A 273 20.14 -11.85 -17.20
CA ASP A 273 20.20 -11.47 -15.79
C ASP A 273 20.41 -9.95 -15.65
N THR A 274 21.28 -9.37 -16.48
CA THR A 274 21.54 -7.92 -16.49
C THR A 274 20.31 -7.12 -16.96
N THR A 275 19.62 -7.60 -17.98
CA THR A 275 18.39 -6.95 -18.49
C THR A 275 17.26 -7.00 -17.45
N TYR A 276 17.14 -8.13 -16.76
CA TYR A 276 16.12 -8.30 -15.72
C TYR A 276 16.33 -7.34 -14.54
N ILE A 277 17.57 -7.21 -14.04
CA ILE A 277 17.91 -6.28 -12.95
C ILE A 277 17.70 -4.83 -13.38
N ALA A 278 18.08 -4.46 -14.61
CA ALA A 278 17.80 -3.13 -15.13
C ALA A 278 16.29 -2.83 -15.20
N GLN A 279 15.49 -3.82 -15.57
CA GLN A 279 14.05 -3.66 -15.64
C GLN A 279 13.43 -3.48 -14.25
N LEU A 280 13.86 -4.28 -13.25
CA LEU A 280 13.41 -4.13 -11.87
C LEU A 280 13.76 -2.76 -11.28
N GLN A 281 14.95 -2.24 -11.58
CA GLN A 281 15.37 -0.91 -11.16
C GLN A 281 14.45 0.18 -11.75
N VAL A 282 14.19 0.13 -13.06
CA VAL A 282 13.31 1.08 -13.74
C VAL A 282 11.87 0.96 -13.24
N ASP A 283 11.36 -0.27 -13.13
CA ASP A 283 10.01 -0.55 -12.67
C ASP A 283 9.85 -0.04 -11.22
N GLY A 284 10.80 -0.31 -10.32
CA GLY A 284 10.78 0.17 -8.94
C GLY A 284 10.83 1.69 -8.83
N ALA A 285 11.68 2.36 -9.61
CA ALA A 285 11.75 3.82 -9.62
C ALA A 285 10.46 4.46 -10.15
N LEU A 286 9.83 3.88 -11.18
CA LEU A 286 8.55 4.36 -11.72
C LEU A 286 7.39 4.18 -10.73
N LEU A 287 7.33 3.04 -10.03
CA LEU A 287 6.30 2.80 -9.02
C LEU A 287 6.45 3.79 -7.86
N PHE A 288 7.67 3.93 -7.34
CA PHE A 288 7.99 4.89 -6.29
C PHE A 288 7.58 6.32 -6.68
N GLU A 289 7.89 6.75 -7.90
CA GLU A 289 7.51 8.07 -8.40
C GLU A 289 5.99 8.23 -8.51
N ARG A 290 5.26 7.22 -8.97
CA ARG A 290 3.80 7.27 -9.10
C ARG A 290 3.13 7.45 -7.74
N VAL A 291 3.50 6.62 -6.76
CA VAL A 291 2.92 6.66 -5.42
C VAL A 291 3.23 8.01 -4.75
N THR A 292 4.49 8.44 -4.75
CA THR A 292 4.92 9.69 -4.10
C THR A 292 4.37 10.96 -4.78
N ASN A 293 4.19 10.95 -6.12
CA ASN A 293 3.68 12.11 -6.85
C ASN A 293 2.18 12.35 -6.66
N THR A 294 1.42 11.32 -6.33
CA THR A 294 -0.03 11.44 -6.11
C THR A 294 -0.37 12.44 -5.00
N LEU A 295 0.52 12.61 -4.03
CA LEU A 295 0.34 13.51 -2.87
C LEU A 295 0.71 14.97 -3.08
N LYS A 296 1.52 15.27 -4.09
CA LYS A 296 1.92 16.67 -4.38
C LYS A 296 0.74 17.58 -4.76
N LEU A 297 -0.45 16.99 -4.89
CA LEU A 297 -1.67 17.65 -5.36
C LEU A 297 -2.64 18.03 -4.22
N LEU A 298 -2.23 17.89 -2.95
CA LEU A 298 -3.03 18.37 -1.81
C LEU A 298 -3.02 19.90 -1.76
N GLY A 299 -4.00 20.51 -2.43
CA GLY A 299 -4.20 21.98 -2.41
C GLY A 299 -4.66 22.52 -1.06
N ASP A 300 -5.14 21.66 -0.16
CA ASP A 300 -5.62 22.03 1.17
C ASP A 300 -4.52 21.85 2.24
N GLN A 301 -4.20 22.94 2.95
CA GLN A 301 -3.17 22.92 3.98
C GLN A 301 -3.52 22.05 5.19
N TYR A 302 -4.81 21.90 5.52
CA TYR A 302 -5.24 21.06 6.63
C TYR A 302 -5.06 19.59 6.29
N LEU A 303 -5.52 19.15 5.12
CA LEU A 303 -5.35 17.77 4.64
C LEU A 303 -3.86 17.42 4.45
N ALA A 304 -3.03 18.36 4.01
CA ALA A 304 -1.59 18.16 3.94
C ALA A 304 -0.95 17.93 5.34
N ARG A 305 -1.48 18.57 6.39
CA ARG A 305 -1.04 18.29 7.77
C ARG A 305 -1.55 16.95 8.29
N VAL A 306 -2.78 16.58 7.98
CA VAL A 306 -3.34 15.24 8.29
C VAL A 306 -2.46 14.17 7.66
N TYR A 307 -2.17 14.29 6.37
CA TYR A 307 -1.30 13.34 5.68
C TYR A 307 0.10 13.26 6.32
N ARG A 308 0.71 14.39 6.66
CA ARG A 308 2.03 14.41 7.31
C ARG A 308 2.01 13.63 8.64
N LEU A 309 0.95 13.75 9.44
CA LEU A 309 0.80 12.99 10.68
C LEU A 309 0.61 11.50 10.40
N ALA A 310 -0.20 11.12 9.42
CA ALA A 310 -0.36 9.73 9.00
C ALA A 310 0.96 9.14 8.49
N SER A 311 1.66 9.85 7.61
CA SER A 311 2.98 9.48 7.08
C SER A 311 4.00 9.27 8.19
N GLN A 312 4.04 10.17 9.18
CA GLN A 312 4.91 10.03 10.35
C GLN A 312 4.55 8.77 11.16
N ARG A 313 3.25 8.52 11.38
CA ARG A 313 2.78 7.38 12.18
C ARG A 313 3.00 6.04 11.49
N PHE A 314 2.86 5.99 10.17
CA PHE A 314 3.12 4.82 9.33
C PHE A 314 4.61 4.65 8.96
N HIS A 315 5.47 5.58 9.41
CA HIS A 315 6.90 5.59 9.11
C HIS A 315 7.22 5.62 7.59
N LEU A 316 6.37 6.27 6.76
CA LEU A 316 6.54 6.27 5.31
C LEU A 316 7.89 6.85 4.88
N GLU A 317 8.41 7.90 5.56
CA GLU A 317 9.74 8.45 5.28
C GLU A 317 10.87 7.42 5.49
N ALA A 318 10.72 6.50 6.46
CA ALA A 318 11.70 5.44 6.67
C ALA A 318 11.65 4.38 5.58
N TRP A 319 10.45 4.05 5.07
CA TRP A 319 10.27 3.19 3.90
C TRP A 319 10.88 3.83 2.64
N ASP A 320 10.60 5.11 2.37
CA ASP A 320 11.20 5.88 1.27
C ASP A 320 12.74 5.78 1.30
N ALA A 321 13.33 6.05 2.47
CA ALA A 321 14.78 6.00 2.63
C ALA A 321 15.35 4.58 2.45
N SER A 322 14.59 3.54 2.80
CA SER A 322 14.97 2.13 2.57
C SER A 322 14.96 1.80 1.08
N ILE A 323 13.85 2.12 0.41
CA ILE A 323 13.64 1.88 -1.02
C ILE A 323 14.73 2.58 -1.86
N LEU A 324 14.99 3.86 -1.59
CA LEU A 324 16.04 4.60 -2.31
C LEU A 324 17.42 3.95 -2.17
N ARG A 325 17.80 3.53 -0.96
CA ARG A 325 19.08 2.83 -0.74
C ARG A 325 19.14 1.49 -1.47
N LYS A 326 18.03 0.74 -1.53
CA LYS A 326 17.96 -0.53 -2.26
C LYS A 326 18.08 -0.30 -3.76
N LEU A 327 17.42 0.73 -4.30
CA LEU A 327 17.55 1.13 -5.70
C LEU A 327 18.99 1.51 -6.07
N GLU A 328 19.68 2.32 -5.24
CA GLU A 328 21.10 2.67 -5.42
C GLU A 328 22.01 1.43 -5.38
N THR A 329 21.72 0.49 -4.47
CA THR A 329 22.48 -0.77 -4.36
C THR A 329 22.28 -1.62 -5.61
N LEU A 330 21.05 -1.72 -6.12
CA LEU A 330 20.71 -2.45 -7.33
C LEU A 330 21.42 -1.86 -8.55
N GLU A 331 21.49 -0.52 -8.65
CA GLU A 331 22.27 0.20 -9.67
C GLU A 331 23.76 -0.19 -9.61
N SER A 332 24.35 -0.19 -8.41
CA SER A 332 25.73 -0.62 -8.22
C SER A 332 25.99 -2.07 -8.63
N ILE A 333 25.03 -2.97 -8.37
CA ILE A 333 25.09 -4.37 -8.80
C ILE A 333 25.03 -4.45 -10.33
N TYR A 334 24.10 -3.72 -10.95
CA TYR A 334 23.97 -3.66 -12.41
C TYR A 334 25.26 -3.18 -13.08
N ASP A 335 25.86 -2.10 -12.60
CA ASP A 335 27.12 -1.56 -13.11
C ASP A 335 28.25 -2.58 -13.02
N LYS A 336 28.38 -3.27 -11.88
CA LYS A 336 29.40 -4.32 -11.71
C LYS A 336 29.19 -5.50 -12.67
N MET A 337 27.94 -5.91 -12.89
CA MET A 337 27.60 -6.97 -13.84
C MET A 337 27.91 -6.56 -15.29
N SER A 338 27.51 -5.36 -15.67
CA SER A 338 27.73 -4.78 -16.99
C SER A 338 29.24 -4.66 -17.30
N ASN A 339 30.02 -4.12 -16.36
CA ASN A 339 31.46 -3.99 -16.48
C ASN A 339 32.16 -5.36 -16.62
N ARG A 340 31.73 -6.35 -15.82
CA ARG A 340 32.25 -7.73 -15.94
C ARG A 340 31.95 -8.35 -17.31
N ALA A 341 30.72 -8.14 -17.82
CA ALA A 341 30.33 -8.64 -19.13
C ALA A 341 31.21 -8.01 -20.24
N THR A 342 31.46 -6.70 -20.17
CA THR A 342 32.28 -5.98 -21.12
C THR A 342 33.75 -6.43 -21.07
N THR A 343 34.32 -6.55 -19.87
CA THR A 343 35.71 -7.04 -19.69
C THR A 343 35.87 -8.44 -20.28
N ARG A 344 34.94 -9.35 -20.04
CA ARG A 344 34.99 -10.70 -20.60
C ARG A 344 34.88 -10.72 -22.12
N ARG A 345 34.03 -9.88 -22.71
CA ARG A 345 33.98 -9.79 -24.19
C ARG A 345 35.33 -9.36 -24.77
N MET A 346 36.03 -8.45 -24.13
CA MET A 346 37.38 -8.03 -24.51
C MET A 346 38.40 -9.19 -24.36
N GLU A 347 38.38 -9.90 -23.23
CA GLU A 347 39.27 -11.06 -23.01
C GLU A 347 39.05 -12.16 -24.07
N VAL A 348 37.79 -12.48 -24.41
CA VAL A 348 37.45 -13.45 -25.44
C VAL A 348 37.95 -13.00 -26.82
N LEU A 349 37.81 -11.72 -27.17
CA LEU A 349 38.34 -11.16 -28.41
C LEU A 349 39.86 -11.23 -28.47
N GLU A 350 40.57 -10.93 -27.37
CA GLU A 350 42.02 -11.08 -27.27
C GLU A 350 42.44 -12.54 -27.50
N TRP A 351 41.77 -13.50 -26.85
CA TRP A 351 42.05 -14.92 -27.05
C TRP A 351 41.81 -15.37 -28.50
N ILE A 352 40.73 -14.90 -29.14
CA ILE A 352 40.47 -15.18 -30.56
C ILE A 352 41.59 -14.66 -31.44
N ILE A 353 42.08 -13.44 -31.19
CA ILE A 353 43.19 -12.83 -31.93
C ILE A 353 44.48 -13.64 -31.72
N ILE A 354 44.78 -14.02 -30.45
CA ILE A 354 45.97 -14.84 -30.15
C ILE A 354 45.92 -16.18 -30.87
N VAL A 355 44.77 -16.86 -30.84
CA VAL A 355 44.59 -18.15 -31.54
C VAL A 355 44.72 -17.99 -33.06
N LEU A 356 44.13 -16.94 -33.65
CA LEU A 356 44.26 -16.65 -35.07
C LEU A 356 45.70 -16.39 -35.50
N ILE A 357 46.45 -15.61 -34.68
CA ILE A 357 47.89 -15.38 -34.90
C ILE A 357 48.64 -16.67 -34.81
N ALA A 358 48.41 -17.50 -33.77
CA ALA A 358 49.10 -18.79 -33.59
C ALA A 358 48.83 -19.75 -34.77
N VAL A 359 47.58 -19.83 -35.25
CA VAL A 359 47.19 -20.61 -36.45
C VAL A 359 47.89 -20.06 -37.70
N SER A 360 47.91 -18.76 -37.91
CA SER A 360 48.60 -18.11 -39.02
C SER A 360 50.10 -18.43 -39.05
N ILE A 361 50.73 -18.38 -37.91
CA ILE A 361 52.16 -18.73 -37.76
C ILE A 361 52.34 -20.24 -38.08
N ALA A 362 51.51 -21.11 -37.50
CA ALA A 362 51.59 -22.55 -37.74
C ALA A 362 51.40 -22.90 -39.24
N VAL A 363 50.47 -22.28 -39.92
CA VAL A 363 50.24 -22.46 -41.36
C VAL A 363 51.43 -21.94 -42.18
N SER A 364 52.11 -20.88 -41.72
CA SER A 364 53.33 -20.36 -42.39
C SER A 364 54.55 -21.29 -42.25
N PHE A 365 54.60 -22.13 -41.20
CA PHE A 365 55.67 -23.12 -41.01
C PHE A 365 55.39 -24.48 -41.68
N PHE A 366 54.16 -24.74 -42.12
CA PHE A 366 53.80 -25.92 -42.94
C PHE A 366 53.54 -25.46 -44.36
N PRO A 367 54.56 -25.27 -45.21
CA PRO A 367 54.33 -25.01 -46.63
C PRO A 367 53.60 -26.26 -47.21
N MET A 368 52.41 -26.03 -47.73
CA MET A 368 51.71 -27.06 -48.55
C MET A 368 52.62 -27.44 -49.70
N GLY A 369 53.37 -28.52 -49.47
CA GLY A 369 54.00 -29.26 -50.56
C GLY A 369 52.92 -29.83 -51.46
N GLY A 370 52.59 -29.07 -52.50
CA GLY A 370 51.66 -29.50 -53.54
C GLY A 370 52.40 -29.66 -54.84
N HIS A 371 52.37 -30.84 -55.33
CA HIS A 371 52.54 -31.11 -56.78
C HIS A 371 51.17 -31.04 -57.44
#